data_e363065dd724691ea98cd661c2b4f00b
#
_entry.id   e363065dd724691ea98cd661c2b4f00b
#
_cell.length_a   1.000
_cell.length_b   1.000
_cell.length_c   1.000
_cell.angle_alpha   90.00
_cell.angle_beta   90.00
_cell.angle_gamma   90.00
#
_symmetry.space_group_name_H-M   'P 1'
#
loop_
_entity.id
_entity.type
_entity.pdbx_description
1 polymer ?
#
loop_
_entity_poly.entity_id
_entity_poly.type
_entity_poly.pdbx_seq_one_letter_code
_entity_poly.pdbx_strand_id
1 'polypeptide(L)'
;MKDDIVIVSAARTPVGAFNGSLSALPAHELGKFAIQEALKRAGVEGKQVSEVIMGQILTAGQGQNPARQASIAAGIPVESPAWGVNQLCGSGLRAVALGYQAILNGDSNIVVAGGQESMSMAPHAQHLRNGTKMGSLELVDTMIKDGLWDAFNGYHMGTTAENVAKKWQITRQQQDEFAVKSQNKAEAAMKAGKFKDEIAPVTIKGRKGDVVVDTDEYPKAGVTIDGISKLRPAFDKEGTVTAANASGINDGAAVVVLMKASEAAKLGKTPLARIVSWAHAGVDPAIMGTGPIPASRAALQKAGWKTDDLDLIEAKDRKSTRLNSSHLGISYAVFCLKKK
;
A
#
# COMPACT_ATOMS: atom_id res chain seq x y z
N MET A 1 30.83 9.78 -10.46
CA MET A 1 29.78 9.81 -9.43
C MET A 1 28.67 8.88 -9.88
N LYS A 2 28.11 8.07 -8.98
CA LYS A 2 27.02 7.18 -9.31
C LYS A 2 25.77 8.03 -9.50
N ASP A 3 25.06 7.87 -10.62
CA ASP A 3 23.87 8.65 -10.95
C ASP A 3 22.72 8.24 -10.01
N ASP A 4 22.15 9.19 -9.29
CA ASP A 4 21.09 8.93 -8.31
C ASP A 4 19.80 8.49 -9.01
N ILE A 5 19.05 7.58 -8.40
CA ILE A 5 17.70 7.23 -8.83
C ILE A 5 16.72 8.13 -8.10
N VAL A 6 15.88 8.81 -8.87
CA VAL A 6 14.94 9.82 -8.37
C VAL A 6 13.48 9.45 -8.64
N ILE A 7 12.62 9.97 -7.80
CA ILE A 7 11.16 9.97 -7.97
C ILE A 7 10.80 11.32 -8.59
N VAL A 8 10.22 11.31 -9.79
CA VAL A 8 9.83 12.55 -10.49
C VAL A 8 8.31 12.81 -10.39
N SER A 9 7.54 11.81 -10.04
CA SER A 9 6.09 11.94 -9.84
C SER A 9 5.57 10.88 -8.90
N ALA A 10 4.46 11.21 -8.23
CA ALA A 10 3.68 10.29 -7.41
C ALA A 10 2.19 10.59 -7.57
N ALA A 11 1.36 9.55 -7.55
CA ALA A 11 -0.08 9.65 -7.51
C ALA A 11 -0.70 8.46 -6.80
N ARG A 12 -1.84 8.69 -6.14
CA ARG A 12 -2.65 7.62 -5.54
C ARG A 12 -4.14 7.85 -5.83
N THR A 13 -4.91 6.80 -5.83
CA THR A 13 -6.39 6.94 -5.76
C THR A 13 -6.81 7.39 -4.36
N PRO A 14 -8.08 7.81 -4.17
CA PRO A 14 -8.66 7.83 -2.84
C PRO A 14 -8.55 6.46 -2.16
N VAL A 15 -8.51 6.43 -0.84
CA VAL A 15 -8.60 5.21 -0.05
C VAL A 15 -10.07 4.87 0.16
N GLY A 16 -10.56 3.85 -0.55
CA GLY A 16 -11.92 3.32 -0.41
C GLY A 16 -12.09 2.53 0.87
N ALA A 17 -13.27 2.59 1.48
CA ALA A 17 -13.65 1.70 2.57
C ALA A 17 -14.06 0.32 2.03
N PHE A 18 -14.05 -0.69 2.88
CA PHE A 18 -14.53 -2.02 2.54
C PHE A 18 -16.01 -1.97 2.12
N ASN A 19 -16.29 -2.52 0.94
CA ASN A 19 -17.60 -2.43 0.29
C ASN A 19 -18.11 -0.99 0.10
N GLY A 20 -17.18 -0.02 0.01
CA GLY A 20 -17.48 1.40 -0.18
C GLY A 20 -17.49 1.82 -1.65
N SER A 21 -17.19 3.10 -1.89
CA SER A 21 -17.31 3.74 -3.20
C SER A 21 -16.47 3.09 -4.31
N LEU A 22 -15.32 2.50 -3.98
CA LEU A 22 -14.42 1.85 -4.94
C LEU A 22 -14.64 0.34 -5.07
N SER A 23 -15.55 -0.25 -4.33
CA SER A 23 -15.74 -1.70 -4.20
C SER A 23 -16.09 -2.43 -5.50
N ALA A 24 -16.64 -1.73 -6.49
CA ALA A 24 -16.99 -2.31 -7.80
C ALA A 24 -15.82 -2.34 -8.79
N LEU A 25 -14.66 -1.78 -8.43
CA LEU A 25 -13.50 -1.69 -9.32
C LEU A 25 -12.45 -2.76 -8.94
N PRO A 26 -12.00 -3.59 -9.89
CA PRO A 26 -10.89 -4.49 -9.66
C PRO A 26 -9.58 -3.70 -9.48
N ALA A 27 -8.61 -4.32 -8.81
CA ALA A 27 -7.35 -3.66 -8.46
C ALA A 27 -6.63 -3.03 -9.66
N HIS A 28 -6.65 -3.69 -10.83
CA HIS A 28 -5.98 -3.17 -12.03
C HIS A 28 -6.65 -1.90 -12.59
N GLU A 29 -7.96 -1.72 -12.43
CA GLU A 29 -8.64 -0.47 -12.80
C GLU A 29 -8.22 0.67 -11.87
N LEU A 30 -8.08 0.41 -10.56
CA LEU A 30 -7.52 1.40 -9.64
C LEU A 30 -6.07 1.74 -9.99
N GLY A 31 -5.26 0.72 -10.30
CA GLY A 31 -3.88 0.88 -10.77
C GLY A 31 -3.79 1.74 -12.02
N LYS A 32 -4.69 1.55 -12.98
CA LYS A 32 -4.78 2.38 -14.19
C LYS A 32 -4.89 3.87 -13.86
N PHE A 33 -5.81 4.26 -12.98
CA PHE A 33 -6.00 5.67 -12.61
C PHE A 33 -4.75 6.27 -11.97
N ALA A 34 -4.12 5.54 -11.06
CA ALA A 34 -2.88 5.99 -10.41
C ALA A 34 -1.73 6.15 -11.43
N ILE A 35 -1.55 5.18 -12.35
CA ILE A 35 -0.52 5.22 -13.39
C ILE A 35 -0.76 6.40 -14.33
N GLN A 36 -1.99 6.58 -14.85
CA GLN A 36 -2.34 7.67 -15.74
C GLN A 36 -2.02 9.03 -15.13
N GLU A 37 -2.43 9.25 -13.89
CA GLU A 37 -2.20 10.52 -13.22
C GLU A 37 -0.71 10.74 -12.91
N ALA A 38 0.02 9.70 -12.49
CA ALA A 38 1.46 9.81 -12.24
C ALA A 38 2.25 10.15 -13.51
N LEU A 39 1.92 9.52 -14.64
CA LEU A 39 2.54 9.83 -15.93
C LEU A 39 2.21 11.25 -16.38
N LYS A 40 0.95 11.67 -16.26
CA LYS A 40 0.52 13.04 -16.57
C LYS A 40 1.29 14.07 -15.74
N ARG A 41 1.41 13.89 -14.42
CA ARG A 41 2.18 14.78 -13.53
C ARG A 41 3.66 14.79 -13.85
N ALA A 42 4.22 13.63 -14.20
CA ALA A 42 5.61 13.54 -14.65
C ALA A 42 5.82 14.21 -16.03
N GLY A 43 4.76 14.41 -16.82
CA GLY A 43 4.87 14.77 -18.23
C GLY A 43 5.68 13.73 -19.01
N VAL A 44 5.45 12.44 -18.70
CA VAL A 44 6.07 11.28 -19.34
C VAL A 44 4.99 10.57 -20.17
N GLU A 45 5.27 10.35 -21.45
CA GLU A 45 4.38 9.59 -22.31
C GLU A 45 4.51 8.09 -22.05
N GLY A 46 3.42 7.34 -22.22
CA GLY A 46 3.44 5.88 -22.01
C GLY A 46 4.54 5.14 -22.77
N LYS A 47 4.87 5.59 -24.01
CA LYS A 47 5.94 5.00 -24.83
C LYS A 47 7.36 5.17 -24.28
N GLN A 48 7.57 6.07 -23.32
CA GLN A 48 8.85 6.30 -22.65
C GLN A 48 9.05 5.36 -21.46
N VAL A 49 7.97 4.71 -20.99
CA VAL A 49 8.03 3.79 -19.84
C VAL A 49 8.67 2.48 -20.29
N SER A 50 9.78 2.13 -19.66
CA SER A 50 10.49 0.88 -19.94
C SER A 50 9.83 -0.31 -19.27
N GLU A 51 9.23 -0.12 -18.08
CA GLU A 51 8.71 -1.21 -17.28
C GLU A 51 7.68 -0.73 -16.25
N VAL A 52 6.72 -1.60 -15.90
CA VAL A 52 5.75 -1.37 -14.81
C VAL A 52 5.84 -2.50 -13.79
N ILE A 53 6.00 -2.15 -12.52
CA ILE A 53 6.09 -3.12 -11.42
C ILE A 53 5.02 -2.77 -10.38
N MET A 54 4.04 -3.67 -10.16
CA MET A 54 2.94 -3.43 -9.23
C MET A 54 2.92 -4.47 -8.11
N GLY A 55 2.89 -4.00 -6.88
CA GLY A 55 2.61 -4.84 -5.72
C GLY A 55 1.12 -5.16 -5.64
N GLN A 56 0.78 -6.43 -5.43
CA GLN A 56 -0.59 -6.87 -5.17
C GLN A 56 -0.59 -8.20 -4.44
N ILE A 57 -1.50 -8.38 -3.49
CA ILE A 57 -1.65 -9.64 -2.72
C ILE A 57 -2.76 -10.50 -3.32
N LEU A 58 -3.96 -9.93 -3.45
CA LEU A 58 -5.20 -10.63 -3.77
C LEU A 58 -5.42 -10.66 -5.28
N THR A 59 -4.91 -11.69 -5.93
CA THR A 59 -4.96 -11.83 -7.41
C THR A 59 -5.93 -12.91 -7.88
N ALA A 60 -6.57 -13.63 -6.97
CA ALA A 60 -7.48 -14.71 -7.31
C ALA A 60 -8.65 -14.19 -8.18
N GLY A 61 -8.90 -14.85 -9.31
CA GLY A 61 -10.01 -14.53 -10.22
C GLY A 61 -9.89 -13.19 -10.98
N GLN A 62 -8.77 -12.47 -10.88
CA GLN A 62 -8.60 -11.17 -11.54
C GLN A 62 -8.01 -11.24 -12.97
N GLY A 63 -7.89 -12.43 -13.53
CA GLY A 63 -7.30 -12.64 -14.84
C GLY A 63 -5.77 -12.71 -14.82
N GLN A 64 -5.19 -12.79 -16.01
CA GLN A 64 -3.73 -12.89 -16.12
C GLN A 64 -3.08 -11.57 -15.78
N ASN A 65 -2.09 -11.60 -14.89
CA ASN A 65 -1.17 -10.50 -14.59
C ASN A 65 -1.88 -9.13 -14.42
N PRO A 66 -2.52 -8.86 -13.29
CA PRO A 66 -3.22 -7.58 -13.06
C PRO A 66 -2.33 -6.33 -13.22
N ALA A 67 -1.02 -6.44 -12.99
CA ALA A 67 -0.08 -5.35 -13.26
C ALA A 67 -0.01 -5.02 -14.76
N ARG A 68 -0.01 -6.05 -15.61
CA ARG A 68 -0.05 -5.90 -17.08
C ARG A 68 -1.36 -5.28 -17.53
N GLN A 69 -2.48 -5.71 -16.93
CA GLN A 69 -3.79 -5.14 -17.24
C GLN A 69 -3.83 -3.64 -16.90
N ALA A 70 -3.33 -3.24 -15.72
CA ALA A 70 -3.25 -1.84 -15.33
C ALA A 70 -2.36 -1.02 -16.27
N SER A 71 -1.18 -1.54 -16.64
CA SER A 71 -0.23 -0.90 -17.55
C SER A 71 -0.85 -0.60 -18.92
N ILE A 72 -1.46 -1.60 -19.56
CA ILE A 72 -2.10 -1.46 -20.86
C ILE A 72 -3.30 -0.51 -20.78
N ALA A 73 -4.16 -0.67 -19.78
CA ALA A 73 -5.32 0.20 -19.58
C ALA A 73 -4.93 1.66 -19.29
N ALA A 74 -3.73 1.90 -18.76
CA ALA A 74 -3.18 3.23 -18.55
C ALA A 74 -2.62 3.88 -19.84
N GLY A 75 -2.51 3.14 -20.95
CA GLY A 75 -1.98 3.63 -22.24
C GLY A 75 -0.49 3.43 -22.43
N ILE A 76 0.14 2.57 -21.63
CA ILE A 76 1.53 2.14 -21.83
C ILE A 76 1.53 1.07 -22.94
N PRO A 77 2.47 1.15 -23.92
CA PRO A 77 2.47 0.25 -25.07
C PRO A 77 2.71 -1.21 -24.67
N VAL A 78 2.30 -2.10 -25.58
CA VAL A 78 2.39 -3.56 -25.36
C VAL A 78 3.83 -4.07 -25.32
N GLU A 79 4.77 -3.32 -25.87
CA GLU A 79 6.19 -3.62 -25.86
C GLU A 79 6.84 -3.44 -24.49
N SER A 80 6.26 -2.57 -23.64
CA SER A 80 6.76 -2.35 -22.28
C SER A 80 6.31 -3.49 -21.37
N PRO A 81 7.23 -4.27 -20.77
CA PRO A 81 6.87 -5.33 -19.84
C PRO A 81 6.21 -4.79 -18.58
N ALA A 82 5.31 -5.59 -18.01
CA ALA A 82 4.71 -5.31 -16.72
C ALA A 82 4.52 -6.60 -15.92
N TRP A 83 4.75 -6.55 -14.63
CA TRP A 83 4.65 -7.73 -13.76
C TRP A 83 4.28 -7.35 -12.33
N GLY A 84 3.75 -8.33 -11.61
CA GLY A 84 3.32 -8.18 -10.23
C GLY A 84 4.29 -8.79 -9.24
N VAL A 85 4.36 -8.21 -8.03
CA VAL A 85 5.13 -8.75 -6.92
C VAL A 85 4.25 -8.91 -5.68
N ASN A 86 4.40 -10.02 -4.99
CA ASN A 86 3.75 -10.27 -3.71
C ASN A 86 4.80 -10.47 -2.62
N GLN A 87 4.92 -9.49 -1.75
CA GLN A 87 5.62 -9.54 -0.46
C GLN A 87 4.65 -9.08 0.63
N LEU A 88 3.41 -9.57 0.56
CA LEU A 88 2.30 -9.17 1.42
C LEU A 88 2.18 -7.64 1.50
N CYS A 89 1.98 -7.09 2.68
CA CYS A 89 1.82 -5.65 2.88
C CYS A 89 3.04 -4.82 2.40
N GLY A 90 4.20 -5.43 2.16
CA GLY A 90 5.41 -4.80 1.63
C GLY A 90 5.49 -4.70 0.11
N SER A 91 4.51 -5.27 -0.61
CA SER A 91 4.58 -5.45 -2.07
C SER A 91 4.79 -4.14 -2.84
N GLY A 92 4.02 -3.09 -2.53
CA GLY A 92 4.14 -1.80 -3.22
C GLY A 92 5.52 -1.17 -3.05
N LEU A 93 6.05 -1.19 -1.84
CA LEU A 93 7.38 -0.65 -1.56
C LEU A 93 8.49 -1.54 -2.17
N ARG A 94 8.26 -2.87 -2.20
CA ARG A 94 9.16 -3.79 -2.89
C ARG A 94 9.19 -3.52 -4.40
N ALA A 95 8.06 -3.21 -5.01
CA ALA A 95 7.99 -2.81 -6.42
C ALA A 95 8.88 -1.58 -6.70
N VAL A 96 8.83 -0.57 -5.84
CA VAL A 96 9.69 0.63 -5.95
C VAL A 96 11.18 0.25 -5.81
N ALA A 97 11.53 -0.62 -4.87
CA ALA A 97 12.90 -1.09 -4.70
C ALA A 97 13.40 -1.89 -5.92
N LEU A 98 12.54 -2.69 -6.53
CA LEU A 98 12.87 -3.43 -7.76
C LEU A 98 13.01 -2.50 -8.96
N GLY A 99 12.15 -1.49 -9.11
CA GLY A 99 12.31 -0.45 -10.12
C GLY A 99 13.62 0.33 -9.96
N TYR A 100 13.99 0.67 -8.72
CA TYR A 100 15.30 1.25 -8.42
C TYR A 100 16.44 0.34 -8.90
N GLN A 101 16.36 -0.96 -8.63
CA GLN A 101 17.39 -1.93 -9.05
C GLN A 101 17.47 -2.06 -10.57
N ALA A 102 16.32 -2.16 -11.27
CA ALA A 102 16.28 -2.26 -12.72
C ALA A 102 16.95 -1.04 -13.40
N ILE A 103 16.67 0.18 -12.92
CA ILE A 103 17.30 1.41 -13.44
C ILE A 103 18.79 1.44 -13.10
N LEU A 104 19.17 1.05 -11.88
CA LEU A 104 20.56 1.05 -11.44
C LEU A 104 21.43 0.10 -12.27
N ASN A 105 20.87 -1.07 -12.61
CA ASN A 105 21.56 -2.09 -13.41
C ASN A 105 21.59 -1.73 -14.92
N GLY A 106 20.76 -0.79 -15.37
CA GLY A 106 20.65 -0.42 -16.77
C GLY A 106 19.65 -1.25 -17.58
N ASP A 107 18.85 -2.08 -16.92
CA ASP A 107 17.79 -2.89 -17.56
C ASP A 107 16.60 -2.02 -17.99
N SER A 108 16.34 -0.93 -17.27
CA SER A 108 15.24 0.01 -17.51
C SER A 108 15.70 1.45 -17.35
N ASN A 109 15.06 2.40 -18.07
CA ASN A 109 15.33 3.82 -17.97
C ASN A 109 14.29 4.57 -17.14
N ILE A 110 13.00 4.34 -17.44
CA ILE A 110 11.86 4.94 -16.74
C ILE A 110 10.97 3.80 -16.27
N VAL A 111 10.75 3.72 -14.98
CA VAL A 111 9.94 2.67 -14.35
C VAL A 111 8.76 3.29 -13.60
N VAL A 112 7.57 2.76 -13.82
CA VAL A 112 6.40 3.02 -12.98
C VAL A 112 6.32 1.90 -11.94
N ALA A 113 6.40 2.24 -10.68
CA ALA A 113 6.39 1.25 -9.59
C ALA A 113 5.44 1.66 -8.47
N GLY A 114 4.76 0.69 -7.87
CA GLY A 114 3.84 0.96 -6.77
C GLY A 114 3.02 -0.24 -6.38
N GLY A 115 1.75 -0.03 -6.02
CA GLY A 115 0.83 -1.10 -5.64
C GLY A 115 -0.61 -0.79 -5.98
N GLN A 116 -1.40 -1.84 -6.05
CA GLN A 116 -2.84 -1.80 -6.28
C GLN A 116 -3.51 -2.92 -5.49
N GLU A 117 -4.68 -2.69 -4.95
CA GLU A 117 -5.44 -3.69 -4.22
C GLU A 117 -6.93 -3.37 -4.25
N SER A 118 -7.77 -4.39 -4.39
CA SER A 118 -9.21 -4.30 -4.16
C SER A 118 -9.57 -5.43 -3.20
N MET A 119 -9.63 -5.12 -1.92
CA MET A 119 -9.97 -6.10 -0.89
C MET A 119 -11.46 -6.42 -0.94
N SER A 120 -12.28 -5.46 -1.37
CA SER A 120 -13.73 -5.64 -1.55
C SER A 120 -14.07 -6.64 -2.65
N MET A 121 -13.20 -6.80 -3.66
CA MET A 121 -13.40 -7.75 -4.76
C MET A 121 -12.68 -9.09 -4.58
N ALA A 122 -12.07 -9.34 -3.43
CA ALA A 122 -11.47 -10.62 -3.15
C ALA A 122 -12.55 -11.73 -3.17
N PRO A 123 -12.42 -12.74 -4.04
CA PRO A 123 -13.45 -13.77 -4.18
C PRO A 123 -13.39 -14.77 -3.04
N HIS A 124 -14.50 -15.48 -2.86
CA HIS A 124 -14.50 -16.75 -2.14
C HIS A 124 -14.16 -17.87 -3.13
N ALA A 125 -13.29 -18.78 -2.74
CA ALA A 125 -12.77 -19.85 -3.59
C ALA A 125 -13.02 -21.24 -3.01
N GLN A 126 -13.10 -22.24 -3.90
CA GLN A 126 -13.22 -23.64 -3.54
C GLN A 126 -12.46 -24.52 -4.54
N HIS A 127 -11.82 -25.57 -4.04
CA HIS A 127 -11.18 -26.60 -4.84
C HIS A 127 -12.22 -27.59 -5.40
N LEU A 128 -12.64 -27.38 -6.65
CA LEU A 128 -13.69 -28.21 -7.29
C LEU A 128 -13.18 -29.15 -8.40
N ARG A 129 -11.88 -29.12 -8.77
CA ARG A 129 -11.38 -29.95 -9.87
C ARG A 129 -11.55 -31.46 -9.64
N ASN A 130 -11.53 -31.89 -8.39
CA ASN A 130 -11.74 -33.29 -8.00
C ASN A 130 -13.20 -33.57 -7.62
N GLY A 131 -14.06 -32.57 -7.68
CA GLY A 131 -15.48 -32.64 -7.27
C GLY A 131 -15.66 -32.83 -5.77
N THR A 132 -16.90 -32.91 -5.36
CA THR A 132 -17.32 -33.29 -4.01
C THR A 132 -18.23 -34.51 -4.10
N LYS A 133 -17.75 -35.63 -3.56
CA LYS A 133 -18.52 -36.89 -3.65
C LYS A 133 -19.72 -36.90 -2.74
N MET A 134 -19.66 -36.29 -1.57
CA MET A 134 -20.73 -36.23 -0.57
C MET A 134 -20.45 -35.13 0.45
N GLY A 135 -21.49 -34.49 0.98
CA GLY A 135 -21.39 -33.46 2.02
C GLY A 135 -21.45 -32.03 1.50
N SER A 136 -21.34 -31.07 2.42
CA SER A 136 -21.37 -29.64 2.12
C SER A 136 -20.05 -29.16 1.50
N LEU A 137 -20.14 -28.06 0.75
CA LEU A 137 -18.99 -27.32 0.24
C LEU A 137 -18.73 -26.10 1.14
N GLU A 138 -17.46 -25.88 1.51
CA GLU A 138 -17.01 -24.68 2.20
C GLU A 138 -16.32 -23.75 1.20
N LEU A 139 -16.74 -22.48 1.15
CA LEU A 139 -16.09 -21.45 0.39
C LEU A 139 -15.07 -20.72 1.29
N VAL A 140 -13.84 -20.66 0.84
CA VAL A 140 -12.75 -19.98 1.54
C VAL A 140 -12.71 -18.52 1.14
N ASP A 141 -12.79 -17.60 2.10
CA ASP A 141 -12.55 -16.17 1.88
C ASP A 141 -11.06 -15.96 1.57
N THR A 142 -10.74 -15.61 0.31
CA THR A 142 -9.35 -15.42 -0.13
C THR A 142 -8.73 -14.16 0.45
N MET A 143 -9.50 -13.14 0.81
CA MET A 143 -8.98 -11.96 1.50
C MET A 143 -8.39 -12.34 2.86
N ILE A 144 -9.10 -13.19 3.61
CA ILE A 144 -8.62 -13.69 4.90
C ILE A 144 -7.47 -14.67 4.66
N LYS A 145 -7.70 -15.69 3.84
CA LYS A 145 -6.75 -16.83 3.68
C LYS A 145 -5.40 -16.40 3.14
N ASP A 146 -5.39 -15.52 2.13
CA ASP A 146 -4.17 -15.14 1.41
C ASP A 146 -3.56 -13.84 1.93
N GLY A 147 -4.36 -12.96 2.55
CA GLY A 147 -3.90 -11.65 3.00
C GLY A 147 -3.84 -11.44 4.51
N LEU A 148 -4.71 -12.09 5.28
CA LEU A 148 -4.90 -11.77 6.71
C LEU A 148 -4.69 -12.97 7.65
N TRP A 149 -4.28 -14.13 7.14
CA TRP A 149 -4.06 -15.35 7.91
C TRP A 149 -2.59 -15.70 8.00
N ASP A 150 -2.09 -15.95 9.21
CA ASP A 150 -0.75 -16.49 9.42
C ASP A 150 -0.75 -17.97 9.01
N ALA A 151 -0.09 -18.25 7.89
CA ALA A 151 -0.03 -19.59 7.32
C ALA A 151 0.79 -20.58 8.19
N PHE A 152 1.66 -20.10 9.06
CA PHE A 152 2.54 -20.89 9.90
C PHE A 152 1.91 -21.24 11.25
N ASN A 153 1.27 -20.26 11.88
CA ASN A 153 0.69 -20.40 13.20
C ASN A 153 -0.82 -20.64 13.20
N GLY A 154 -1.50 -20.49 12.03
CA GLY A 154 -2.90 -20.85 11.87
C GLY A 154 -3.89 -19.88 12.54
N TYR A 155 -3.60 -18.60 12.60
CA TYR A 155 -4.49 -17.57 13.15
C TYR A 155 -4.49 -16.26 12.36
N HIS A 156 -5.47 -15.42 12.66
CA HIS A 156 -5.62 -14.13 11.97
C HIS A 156 -4.49 -13.16 12.35
N MET A 157 -4.16 -12.24 11.42
CA MET A 157 -3.15 -11.19 11.65
C MET A 157 -3.43 -10.29 12.86
N GLY A 158 -4.70 -10.17 13.28
CA GLY A 158 -5.04 -9.50 14.53
C GLY A 158 -4.44 -10.16 15.76
N THR A 159 -4.32 -11.49 15.75
CA THR A 159 -3.64 -12.24 16.82
C THR A 159 -2.14 -11.95 16.86
N THR A 160 -1.49 -11.75 15.69
CA THR A 160 -0.09 -11.30 15.69
C THR A 160 0.07 -9.92 16.31
N ALA A 161 -0.93 -9.05 16.18
CA ALA A 161 -0.95 -7.75 16.84
C ALA A 161 -1.10 -7.88 18.36
N GLU A 162 -1.95 -8.81 18.84
CA GLU A 162 -2.04 -9.13 20.27
C GLU A 162 -0.71 -9.69 20.82
N ASN A 163 -0.02 -10.55 20.04
CA ASN A 163 1.31 -11.06 20.42
C ASN A 163 2.33 -9.93 20.60
N VAL A 164 2.31 -8.93 19.71
CA VAL A 164 3.17 -7.74 19.84
C VAL A 164 2.77 -6.93 21.07
N ALA A 165 1.47 -6.71 21.29
CA ALA A 165 0.98 -5.97 22.46
C ALA A 165 1.43 -6.63 23.76
N LYS A 166 1.25 -7.95 23.86
CA LYS A 166 1.65 -8.75 25.02
C LYS A 166 3.16 -8.74 25.24
N LYS A 167 3.94 -8.94 24.19
CA LYS A 167 5.41 -9.01 24.27
C LYS A 167 6.05 -7.70 24.74
N TRP A 168 5.51 -6.56 24.32
CA TRP A 168 6.01 -5.22 24.69
C TRP A 168 5.13 -4.49 25.68
N GLN A 169 4.14 -5.18 26.27
CA GLN A 169 3.25 -4.64 27.30
C GLN A 169 2.54 -3.34 26.85
N ILE A 170 2.14 -3.29 25.58
CA ILE A 170 1.41 -2.15 25.02
C ILE A 170 -0.05 -2.26 25.44
N THR A 171 -0.50 -1.31 26.26
CA THR A 171 -1.84 -1.34 26.82
C THR A 171 -2.93 -1.00 25.79
N ARG A 172 -4.18 -1.41 26.04
CA ARG A 172 -5.35 -1.01 25.30
C ARG A 172 -5.48 0.52 25.20
N GLN A 173 -5.30 1.21 26.31
CA GLN A 173 -5.37 2.67 26.37
C GLN A 173 -4.35 3.33 25.42
N GLN A 174 -3.10 2.91 25.44
CA GLN A 174 -2.07 3.44 24.54
C GLN A 174 -2.44 3.23 23.06
N GLN A 175 -3.03 2.08 22.71
CA GLN A 175 -3.46 1.79 21.34
C GLN A 175 -4.63 2.69 20.93
N ASP A 176 -5.62 2.87 21.80
CA ASP A 176 -6.79 3.73 21.53
C ASP A 176 -6.39 5.20 21.43
N GLU A 177 -5.56 5.72 22.31
CA GLU A 177 -5.05 7.09 22.26
C GLU A 177 -4.29 7.34 20.95
N PHE A 178 -3.48 6.38 20.51
CA PHE A 178 -2.77 6.48 19.27
C PHE A 178 -3.72 6.47 18.06
N ALA A 179 -4.74 5.61 18.06
CA ALA A 179 -5.76 5.55 17.00
C ALA A 179 -6.54 6.85 16.90
N VAL A 180 -7.02 7.40 18.02
CA VAL A 180 -7.72 8.70 18.07
C VAL A 180 -6.84 9.82 17.53
N LYS A 181 -5.59 9.90 17.98
CA LYS A 181 -4.63 10.91 17.50
C LYS A 181 -4.40 10.80 15.99
N SER A 182 -4.34 9.57 15.46
CA SER A 182 -4.17 9.32 14.03
C SER A 182 -5.40 9.79 13.23
N GLN A 183 -6.61 9.40 13.65
CA GLN A 183 -7.86 9.83 12.99
C GLN A 183 -8.03 11.34 13.00
N ASN A 184 -7.79 11.99 14.14
CA ASN A 184 -7.92 13.44 14.26
C ASN A 184 -6.90 14.20 13.39
N LYS A 185 -5.67 13.67 13.25
CA LYS A 185 -4.69 14.23 12.31
C LYS A 185 -5.13 14.10 10.85
N ALA A 186 -5.69 12.95 10.49
CA ALA A 186 -6.21 12.73 9.15
C ALA A 186 -7.38 13.65 8.84
N GLU A 187 -8.34 13.77 9.76
CA GLU A 187 -9.46 14.69 9.62
C GLU A 187 -9.00 16.15 9.42
N ALA A 188 -8.04 16.60 10.24
CA ALA A 188 -7.46 17.92 10.10
C ALA A 188 -6.76 18.13 8.75
N ALA A 189 -6.00 17.14 8.28
CA ALA A 189 -5.30 17.17 6.99
C ALA A 189 -6.29 17.21 5.81
N MET A 190 -7.35 16.40 5.88
CA MET A 190 -8.41 16.39 4.87
C MET A 190 -9.14 17.73 4.81
N LYS A 191 -9.55 18.28 5.97
CA LYS A 191 -10.19 19.60 6.05
C LYS A 191 -9.31 20.73 5.51
N ALA A 192 -8.00 20.63 5.71
CA ALA A 192 -7.02 21.55 5.18
C ALA A 192 -6.64 21.29 3.70
N GLY A 193 -7.25 20.31 3.05
CA GLY A 193 -7.00 19.96 1.64
C GLY A 193 -5.60 19.42 1.33
N LYS A 194 -4.88 18.92 2.34
CA LYS A 194 -3.47 18.52 2.19
C LYS A 194 -3.26 17.28 1.30
N PHE A 195 -4.32 16.51 1.03
CA PHE A 195 -4.24 15.32 0.18
C PHE A 195 -4.66 15.57 -1.27
N LYS A 196 -5.15 16.77 -1.61
CA LYS A 196 -5.65 17.09 -2.96
C LYS A 196 -4.60 16.90 -4.05
N ASP A 197 -3.36 17.27 -3.75
CA ASP A 197 -2.27 17.24 -4.75
C ASP A 197 -1.75 15.81 -5.00
N GLU A 198 -2.06 14.84 -4.14
CA GLU A 198 -1.62 13.46 -4.33
C GLU A 198 -2.71 12.55 -4.89
N ILE A 199 -3.98 12.92 -4.72
CA ILE A 199 -5.12 12.11 -5.15
C ILE A 199 -5.34 12.22 -6.66
N ALA A 200 -5.44 11.06 -7.31
CA ALA A 200 -5.95 10.88 -8.67
C ALA A 200 -7.45 10.57 -8.57
N PRO A 201 -8.36 11.43 -9.04
CA PRO A 201 -9.77 11.14 -9.03
C PRO A 201 -10.11 9.87 -9.82
N VAL A 202 -11.00 9.05 -9.26
CA VAL A 202 -11.48 7.82 -9.88
C VAL A 202 -12.89 8.05 -10.44
N THR A 203 -13.05 7.91 -11.75
CA THR A 203 -14.36 8.03 -12.40
C THR A 203 -14.98 6.67 -12.58
N ILE A 204 -16.10 6.44 -11.92
CA ILE A 204 -16.88 5.21 -12.01
C ILE A 204 -18.02 5.42 -13.00
N LYS A 205 -18.02 4.65 -14.08
CA LYS A 205 -19.07 4.69 -15.12
C LYS A 205 -20.37 4.13 -14.57
N GLY A 206 -21.46 4.87 -14.70
CA GLY A 206 -22.77 4.45 -14.21
C GLY A 206 -23.88 4.68 -15.22
N ARG A 207 -24.94 3.85 -15.17
CA ARG A 207 -26.11 3.98 -16.07
C ARG A 207 -26.86 5.32 -15.89
N LYS A 208 -26.76 5.92 -14.69
CA LYS A 208 -27.41 7.20 -14.35
C LYS A 208 -26.46 8.40 -14.44
N GLY A 209 -25.27 8.20 -14.99
CA GLY A 209 -24.18 9.16 -15.06
C GLY A 209 -22.93 8.68 -14.31
N ASP A 210 -21.80 9.31 -14.62
CA ASP A 210 -20.52 8.99 -14.03
C ASP A 210 -20.44 9.57 -12.61
N VAL A 211 -19.84 8.80 -11.69
CA VAL A 211 -19.55 9.22 -10.32
C VAL A 211 -18.04 9.42 -10.19
N VAL A 212 -17.62 10.60 -9.72
CA VAL A 212 -16.22 10.90 -9.45
C VAL A 212 -15.96 10.73 -7.96
N VAL A 213 -15.02 9.86 -7.61
CA VAL A 213 -14.51 9.68 -6.24
C VAL A 213 -13.14 10.35 -6.17
N ASP A 214 -13.01 11.40 -5.39
CA ASP A 214 -11.80 12.25 -5.26
C ASP A 214 -11.39 12.51 -3.82
N THR A 215 -12.01 11.84 -2.87
CA THR A 215 -11.79 12.03 -1.44
C THR A 215 -11.65 10.68 -0.73
N ASP A 216 -10.75 10.61 0.24
CA ASP A 216 -10.59 9.42 1.07
C ASP A 216 -11.85 9.14 1.88
N GLU A 217 -12.36 7.92 1.78
CA GLU A 217 -13.60 7.48 2.42
C GLU A 217 -13.35 6.83 3.78
N TYR A 218 -12.21 6.19 3.95
CA TYR A 218 -11.91 5.39 5.14
C TYR A 218 -11.73 6.21 6.44
N PRO A 219 -11.07 7.39 6.44
CA PRO A 219 -10.90 8.20 7.64
C PRO A 219 -12.23 8.62 8.26
N LYS A 220 -12.33 8.49 9.59
CA LYS A 220 -13.54 8.85 10.33
C LYS A 220 -13.34 10.16 11.08
N ALA A 221 -14.25 11.10 10.85
CA ALA A 221 -14.27 12.38 11.56
C ALA A 221 -14.82 12.23 12.98
N GLY A 222 -14.37 13.09 13.90
CA GLY A 222 -14.91 13.20 15.25
C GLY A 222 -14.63 11.99 16.17
N VAL A 223 -13.59 11.22 15.91
CA VAL A 223 -13.22 10.07 16.75
C VAL A 223 -12.69 10.55 18.09
N THR A 224 -13.26 10.03 19.19
CA THR A 224 -12.88 10.33 20.57
C THR A 224 -12.53 9.08 21.37
N ILE A 225 -11.77 9.23 22.45
CA ILE A 225 -11.44 8.13 23.38
C ILE A 225 -12.72 7.50 23.94
N ASP A 226 -13.67 8.31 24.40
CA ASP A 226 -14.92 7.80 24.98
C ASP A 226 -15.75 7.00 23.95
N GLY A 227 -15.65 7.36 22.67
CA GLY A 227 -16.35 6.67 21.59
C GLY A 227 -15.77 5.29 21.29
N ILE A 228 -14.48 5.07 21.46
CA ILE A 228 -13.82 3.81 21.08
C ILE A 228 -13.41 2.92 22.27
N SER A 229 -13.22 3.47 23.46
CA SER A 229 -12.74 2.73 24.64
C SER A 229 -13.63 1.55 25.04
N LYS A 230 -14.96 1.63 24.76
CA LYS A 230 -15.95 0.62 25.09
C LYS A 230 -16.06 -0.50 24.05
N LEU A 231 -15.32 -0.42 22.95
CA LEU A 231 -15.34 -1.46 21.91
C LEU A 231 -14.72 -2.76 22.43
N ARG A 232 -15.36 -3.87 22.09
CA ARG A 232 -14.87 -5.20 22.46
C ARG A 232 -13.64 -5.57 21.63
N PRO A 233 -12.68 -6.29 22.22
CA PRO A 233 -11.58 -6.88 21.47
C PRO A 233 -12.11 -7.79 20.35
N ALA A 234 -11.41 -7.78 19.21
CA ALA A 234 -11.90 -8.47 18.01
C ALA A 234 -11.28 -9.86 17.79
N PHE A 235 -10.09 -10.13 18.35
CA PHE A 235 -9.32 -11.33 18.05
C PHE A 235 -9.04 -12.22 19.27
N ASP A 236 -9.08 -11.66 20.47
CA ASP A 236 -8.91 -12.36 21.74
C ASP A 236 -9.88 -11.73 22.75
N LYS A 237 -10.59 -12.52 23.55
CA LYS A 237 -11.57 -12.04 24.56
C LYS A 237 -10.89 -11.13 25.59
N GLU A 238 -9.65 -11.44 25.96
CA GLU A 238 -8.82 -10.68 26.89
C GLU A 238 -7.85 -9.74 26.16
N GLY A 239 -8.08 -9.53 24.85
CA GLY A 239 -7.19 -8.78 23.99
C GLY A 239 -7.36 -7.26 24.06
N THR A 240 -6.55 -6.59 23.29
CA THR A 240 -6.45 -5.13 23.24
C THR A 240 -6.79 -4.55 21.88
N VAL A 241 -6.79 -5.36 20.82
CA VAL A 241 -7.03 -4.95 19.42
C VAL A 241 -8.53 -4.93 19.12
N THR A 242 -9.04 -3.80 18.67
CA THR A 242 -10.46 -3.59 18.34
C THR A 242 -10.64 -3.11 16.90
N ALA A 243 -11.88 -3.04 16.44
CA ALA A 243 -12.21 -2.47 15.14
C ALA A 243 -11.78 -0.99 14.98
N ALA A 244 -11.60 -0.24 16.07
CA ALA A 244 -11.22 1.17 16.01
C ALA A 244 -9.70 1.39 16.05
N ASN A 245 -8.92 0.46 16.62
CA ASN A 245 -7.47 0.55 16.71
C ASN A 245 -6.73 -0.46 15.79
N ALA A 246 -7.45 -1.25 15.01
CA ALA A 246 -6.92 -2.10 13.95
C ALA A 246 -6.80 -1.35 12.62
N SER A 247 -5.97 -1.87 11.70
CA SER A 247 -5.95 -1.41 10.30
C SER A 247 -7.27 -1.69 9.61
N GLY A 248 -7.66 -0.82 8.69
CA GLY A 248 -8.82 -1.05 7.84
C GLY A 248 -8.60 -2.07 6.74
N ILE A 249 -9.72 -2.47 6.14
CA ILE A 249 -9.81 -3.20 4.88
C ILE A 249 -10.16 -2.16 3.83
N ASN A 250 -9.35 -2.02 2.79
CA ASN A 250 -9.41 -0.87 1.90
C ASN A 250 -9.17 -1.25 0.44
N ASP A 251 -9.66 -0.38 -0.46
CA ASP A 251 -9.45 -0.47 -1.90
C ASP A 251 -8.67 0.75 -2.39
N GLY A 252 -7.75 0.56 -3.35
CA GLY A 252 -7.05 1.68 -3.96
C GLY A 252 -5.73 1.30 -4.66
N ALA A 253 -5.02 2.31 -5.18
CA ALA A 253 -3.71 2.17 -5.83
C ALA A 253 -2.82 3.39 -5.59
N ALA A 254 -1.51 3.19 -5.59
CA ALA A 254 -0.52 4.26 -5.53
C ALA A 254 0.73 3.88 -6.33
N VAL A 255 1.28 4.83 -7.07
CA VAL A 255 2.49 4.62 -7.88
C VAL A 255 3.41 5.82 -7.85
N VAL A 256 4.68 5.57 -8.16
CA VAL A 256 5.70 6.57 -8.40
C VAL A 256 6.35 6.34 -9.77
N VAL A 257 6.88 7.41 -10.37
CA VAL A 257 7.67 7.36 -11.60
C VAL A 257 9.13 7.56 -11.24
N LEU A 258 9.96 6.57 -11.60
CA LEU A 258 11.38 6.48 -11.28
C LEU A 258 12.23 6.66 -12.53
N MET A 259 13.37 7.35 -12.40
CA MET A 259 14.41 7.42 -13.44
C MET A 259 15.76 7.86 -12.82
N LYS A 260 16.82 7.85 -13.60
CA LYS A 260 18.09 8.46 -13.19
C LYS A 260 17.96 9.98 -13.10
N ALA A 261 18.72 10.62 -12.21
CA ALA A 261 18.74 12.07 -12.10
C ALA A 261 19.21 12.75 -13.40
N SER A 262 20.16 12.15 -14.09
CA SER A 262 20.62 12.62 -15.41
C SER A 262 19.51 12.55 -16.47
N GLU A 263 18.67 11.52 -16.44
CA GLU A 263 17.53 11.38 -17.36
C GLU A 263 16.45 12.40 -17.02
N ALA A 264 16.16 12.61 -15.74
CA ALA A 264 15.24 13.65 -15.30
C ALA A 264 15.69 15.04 -15.80
N ALA A 265 16.98 15.35 -15.68
CA ALA A 265 17.54 16.60 -16.17
C ALA A 265 17.38 16.75 -17.68
N LYS A 266 17.68 15.70 -18.48
CA LYS A 266 17.49 15.71 -19.95
C LYS A 266 16.03 15.97 -20.34
N LEU A 267 15.10 15.41 -19.60
CA LEU A 267 13.67 15.56 -19.83
C LEU A 267 13.09 16.84 -19.21
N GLY A 268 13.92 17.68 -18.56
CA GLY A 268 13.48 18.89 -17.89
C GLY A 268 12.56 18.63 -16.69
N LYS A 269 12.70 17.48 -16.02
CA LYS A 269 11.87 17.09 -14.86
C LYS A 269 12.56 17.45 -13.56
N THR A 270 11.81 18.01 -12.64
CA THR A 270 12.28 18.30 -11.28
C THR A 270 12.00 17.09 -10.38
N PRO A 271 13.03 16.46 -9.79
CA PRO A 271 12.82 15.37 -8.85
C PRO A 271 12.07 15.81 -7.60
N LEU A 272 11.08 15.03 -7.19
CA LEU A 272 10.40 15.18 -5.89
C LEU A 272 11.33 14.70 -4.76
N ALA A 273 12.06 13.61 -5.01
CA ALA A 273 12.97 13.01 -4.05
C ALA A 273 13.99 12.10 -4.74
N ARG A 274 15.10 11.84 -4.08
CA ARG A 274 16.01 10.74 -4.45
C ARG A 274 15.86 9.57 -3.49
N ILE A 275 16.02 8.35 -3.99
CA ILE A 275 16.06 7.16 -3.16
C ILE A 275 17.50 6.99 -2.65
N VAL A 276 17.69 7.19 -1.36
CA VAL A 276 19.03 7.09 -0.74
C VAL A 276 19.38 5.64 -0.48
N SER A 277 18.48 4.91 0.15
CA SER A 277 18.63 3.49 0.44
C SER A 277 17.29 2.81 0.64
N TRP A 278 17.31 1.50 0.59
CA TRP A 278 16.20 0.65 0.96
C TRP A 278 16.70 -0.67 1.55
N ALA A 279 15.86 -1.32 2.36
CA ALA A 279 16.13 -2.65 2.89
C ALA A 279 14.84 -3.40 3.19
N HIS A 280 14.96 -4.69 3.33
CA HIS A 280 13.93 -5.57 3.84
C HIS A 280 14.53 -6.51 4.90
N ALA A 281 13.69 -7.07 5.75
CA ALA A 281 14.09 -8.05 6.74
C ALA A 281 12.93 -9.00 7.04
N GLY A 282 13.25 -10.25 7.30
CA GLY A 282 12.33 -11.22 7.86
C GLY A 282 12.34 -11.16 9.39
N VAL A 283 11.21 -11.50 9.99
CA VAL A 283 11.03 -11.67 11.44
C VAL A 283 10.15 -12.88 11.71
N ASP A 284 10.10 -13.31 12.96
CA ASP A 284 9.16 -14.36 13.40
C ASP A 284 7.73 -13.99 12.99
N PRO A 285 7.02 -14.87 12.24
CA PRO A 285 5.64 -14.65 11.82
C PRO A 285 4.71 -14.26 12.97
N ALA A 286 4.88 -14.83 14.16
CA ALA A 286 4.07 -14.55 15.33
C ALA A 286 4.08 -13.07 15.77
N ILE A 287 5.12 -12.34 15.38
CA ILE A 287 5.30 -10.91 15.69
C ILE A 287 5.62 -10.11 14.42
N MET A 288 5.03 -10.49 13.28
CA MET A 288 5.31 -9.93 11.96
C MET A 288 5.23 -8.39 11.91
N GLY A 289 4.41 -7.76 12.76
CA GLY A 289 4.31 -6.29 12.86
C GLY A 289 5.61 -5.59 13.26
N THR A 290 6.64 -6.32 13.72
CA THR A 290 7.96 -5.79 14.05
C THR A 290 8.93 -5.74 12.87
N GLY A 291 8.57 -6.29 11.72
CA GLY A 291 9.41 -6.32 10.52
C GLY A 291 10.00 -4.96 10.10
N PRO A 292 9.28 -3.83 10.21
CA PRO A 292 9.83 -2.51 9.92
C PRO A 292 11.05 -2.13 10.77
N ILE A 293 11.20 -2.67 11.98
CA ILE A 293 12.31 -2.33 12.88
C ILE A 293 13.67 -2.75 12.30
N PRO A 294 13.94 -4.05 12.01
CA PRO A 294 15.21 -4.45 11.42
C PRO A 294 15.38 -3.94 9.99
N ALA A 295 14.30 -3.81 9.20
CA ALA A 295 14.38 -3.25 7.85
C ALA A 295 14.82 -1.78 7.87
N SER A 296 14.27 -0.95 8.76
CA SER A 296 14.66 0.46 8.92
C SER A 296 16.10 0.59 9.39
N ARG A 297 16.52 -0.21 10.36
CA ARG A 297 17.92 -0.23 10.82
C ARG A 297 18.89 -0.55 9.68
N ALA A 298 18.58 -1.54 8.87
CA ALA A 298 19.40 -1.92 7.72
C ALA A 298 19.41 -0.82 6.64
N ALA A 299 18.28 -0.14 6.38
CA ALA A 299 18.23 0.97 5.44
C ALA A 299 19.05 2.18 5.93
N LEU A 300 18.93 2.54 7.20
CA LEU A 300 19.73 3.62 7.81
C LEU A 300 21.23 3.30 7.77
N GLN A 301 21.61 2.06 8.11
CA GLN A 301 23.00 1.61 8.03
C GLN A 301 23.57 1.74 6.61
N LYS A 302 22.80 1.33 5.59
CA LYS A 302 23.21 1.50 4.17
C LYS A 302 23.34 2.95 3.76
N ALA A 303 22.51 3.84 4.31
CA ALA A 303 22.57 5.27 4.06
C ALA A 303 23.71 5.97 4.81
N GLY A 304 24.28 5.33 5.84
CA GLY A 304 25.20 5.95 6.77
C GLY A 304 24.51 6.98 7.69
N TRP A 305 23.20 6.82 7.93
CA TRP A 305 22.37 7.74 8.72
C TRP A 305 21.99 7.15 10.07
N LYS A 306 21.75 8.04 11.02
CA LYS A 306 21.15 7.75 12.34
C LYS A 306 19.68 8.16 12.34
N THR A 307 18.94 7.73 13.33
CA THR A 307 17.54 8.11 13.53
C THR A 307 17.36 9.62 13.64
N ASP A 308 18.30 10.29 14.31
CA ASP A 308 18.27 11.75 14.54
C ASP A 308 18.54 12.57 13.28
N ASP A 309 19.01 11.92 12.21
CA ASP A 309 19.20 12.57 10.89
C ASP A 309 17.90 12.63 10.08
N LEU A 310 16.78 12.07 10.62
CA LEU A 310 15.50 12.00 9.93
C LEU A 310 14.61 13.18 10.31
N ASP A 311 14.20 13.96 9.33
CA ASP A 311 13.23 15.06 9.51
C ASP A 311 11.78 14.54 9.54
N LEU A 312 11.50 13.46 8.79
CA LEU A 312 10.16 12.88 8.67
C LEU A 312 10.24 11.36 8.65
N ILE A 313 9.34 10.73 9.39
CA ILE A 313 9.18 9.27 9.41
C ILE A 313 7.75 8.94 9.00
N GLU A 314 7.62 8.23 7.88
CA GLU A 314 6.36 7.64 7.44
C GLU A 314 6.39 6.14 7.76
N ALA A 315 5.54 5.72 8.67
CA ALA A 315 5.51 4.32 9.10
C ALA A 315 4.08 3.77 8.98
N LYS A 316 3.92 2.67 8.25
CA LYS A 316 2.68 1.92 8.27
C LYS A 316 2.65 1.06 9.53
N ASP A 317 1.75 1.39 10.45
CA ASP A 317 1.51 0.59 11.64
C ASP A 317 0.23 -0.23 11.50
N ARG A 318 0.29 -1.49 11.91
CA ARG A 318 -0.86 -2.39 11.90
C ARG A 318 -1.84 -2.19 13.04
N LYS A 319 -1.42 -1.50 14.10
CA LYS A 319 -2.22 -1.31 15.30
C LYS A 319 -2.98 0.00 15.36
N SER A 320 -2.66 0.91 14.48
CA SER A 320 -3.30 2.20 14.44
C SER A 320 -3.40 2.68 13.00
N THR A 321 -4.52 3.24 12.67
CA THR A 321 -4.72 3.91 11.40
C THR A 321 -3.83 5.14 11.37
N ARG A 322 -2.59 5.02 10.93
CA ARG A 322 -1.80 6.18 10.54
C ARG A 322 -2.21 6.59 9.14
N LEU A 323 -2.90 7.70 9.09
CA LEU A 323 -3.30 8.35 7.86
C LEU A 323 -2.30 9.42 7.51
N ASN A 324 -1.20 9.01 6.95
CA ASN A 324 -0.30 9.86 6.19
C ASN A 324 0.44 9.05 5.13
N SER A 325 -0.15 7.95 4.68
CA SER A 325 0.38 7.20 3.56
C SER A 325 -0.77 6.69 2.74
N SER A 326 -0.61 6.75 1.45
CA SER A 326 -1.39 5.99 0.48
C SER A 326 -1.28 4.51 0.83
N HIS A 327 -2.27 3.97 1.52
CA HIS A 327 -2.21 2.72 2.28
C HIS A 327 -2.34 1.45 1.47
N LEU A 328 -1.94 1.48 0.24
CA LEU A 328 -2.05 0.32 -0.60
C LEU A 328 -0.71 -0.42 -0.65
N GLY A 329 -0.58 -1.38 0.25
CA GLY A 329 0.50 -2.36 0.18
C GLY A 329 1.88 -1.88 0.62
N ILE A 330 1.97 -0.86 1.46
CA ILE A 330 3.26 -0.37 1.95
C ILE A 330 3.50 -0.81 3.39
N SER A 331 4.19 -1.90 3.57
CA SER A 331 4.74 -2.29 4.86
C SER A 331 6.04 -3.05 4.60
N TYR A 332 7.10 -2.61 5.18
CA TYR A 332 8.45 -3.17 5.34
C TYR A 332 9.64 -2.31 4.91
N ALA A 333 9.50 -1.10 4.45
CA ALA A 333 10.65 -0.24 4.32
C ALA A 333 10.34 1.16 4.79
N VAL A 334 11.26 1.76 5.51
CA VAL A 334 11.29 3.18 5.78
C VAL A 334 12.07 3.81 4.64
N PHE A 335 11.44 4.67 3.87
CA PHE A 335 12.17 5.58 2.99
C PHE A 335 12.54 6.81 3.79
N CYS A 336 13.83 7.01 3.95
CA CYS A 336 14.35 8.27 4.45
C CYS A 336 14.43 9.24 3.27
N LEU A 337 13.49 10.16 3.18
CA LEU A 337 13.55 11.27 2.25
C LEU A 337 14.09 12.47 3.00
N LYS A 338 15.32 12.91 2.67
CA LYS A 338 15.81 14.20 3.11
C LYS A 338 15.41 15.23 2.07
N LYS A 339 14.51 16.14 2.44
CA LYS A 339 14.24 17.34 1.64
C LYS A 339 15.46 18.24 1.76
N LYS A 340 16.01 18.68 0.63
CA LYS A 340 16.93 19.81 0.62
C LYS A 340 16.18 21.09 0.82
#